data_3dfec6420f89088128c4d49132b34fba
#
_entry.id   3dfec6420f89088128c4d49132b34fba
#
_cell.length_a   1.000
_cell.length_b   1.000
_cell.length_c   1.000
_cell.angle_alpha   90.00
_cell.angle_beta   90.00
_cell.angle_gamma   90.00
#
_symmetry.space_group_name_H-M   'P 1'
#
loop_
_entity.id
_entity.type
_entity.pdbx_description
1 polymer ?
#
loop_
_entity_poly.entity_id
_entity_poly.type
_entity_poly.pdbx_seq_one_letter_code
_entity_poly.pdbx_strand_id
1 'polypeptide(L)'
;MENYNSSRGLIQQMLRTRMAFRQALQRVLKRNNIDITFEMLQVLSSLWQEQGISQQALAEKTAKDKACMTNLMANLEKKGWIMRQEDPNDRRNRLVYLTPAGEEISDRVRPLIKDFYTQTGQLMGIEHVPIN
;
A
#
# COMPACT_ATOMS: atom_id res chain seq x y z
N MET A 1 12.24 6.06 34.05
CA MET A 1 11.55 7.30 33.65
C MET A 1 12.12 7.90 32.37
N GLU A 2 13.43 8.11 32.29
CA GLU A 2 14.05 8.63 31.07
C GLU A 2 13.81 7.71 29.86
N ASN A 3 13.95 6.38 30.04
CA ASN A 3 13.70 5.41 28.96
C ASN A 3 12.26 5.47 28.47
N TYR A 4 11.31 5.62 29.40
CA TYR A 4 9.90 5.72 29.03
C TYR A 4 9.64 6.98 28.20
N ASN A 5 10.12 8.14 28.65
CA ASN A 5 9.90 9.40 27.95
C ASN A 5 10.58 9.44 26.57
N SER A 6 11.79 8.89 26.47
CA SER A 6 12.52 8.79 25.19
C SER A 6 11.81 7.85 24.23
N SER A 7 11.36 6.71 24.71
CA SER A 7 10.64 5.75 23.89
C SER A 7 9.30 6.30 23.42
N ARG A 8 8.58 6.99 24.32
CA ARG A 8 7.31 7.61 23.97
C ARG A 8 7.49 8.69 22.90
N GLY A 9 8.50 9.53 23.05
CA GLY A 9 8.81 10.60 22.09
C GLY A 9 9.14 10.03 20.72
N LEU A 10 9.96 8.99 20.67
CA LEU A 10 10.33 8.32 19.42
C LEU A 10 9.10 7.73 18.73
N ILE A 11 8.29 7.00 19.48
CA ILE A 11 7.07 6.37 18.92
C ILE A 11 6.12 7.43 18.38
N GLN A 12 5.90 8.53 19.13
CA GLN A 12 5.06 9.62 18.66
C GLN A 12 5.60 10.25 17.39
N GLN A 13 6.92 10.41 17.29
CA GLN A 13 7.54 10.97 16.08
C GLN A 13 7.36 10.05 14.89
N MET A 14 7.50 8.74 15.10
CA MET A 14 7.25 7.75 14.04
C MET A 14 5.81 7.82 13.53
N LEU A 15 4.84 7.91 14.44
CA LEU A 15 3.43 8.00 14.09
C LEU A 15 3.12 9.29 13.30
N ARG A 16 3.69 10.42 13.73
CA ARG A 16 3.52 11.71 13.03
C ARG A 16 4.12 11.66 11.63
N THR A 17 5.31 11.07 11.51
CA THR A 17 5.99 10.92 10.22
C THR A 17 5.17 10.07 9.28
N ARG A 18 4.60 8.96 9.78
CA ARG A 18 3.73 8.09 8.98
C ARG A 18 2.49 8.84 8.49
N MET A 19 1.85 9.62 9.36
CA MET A 19 0.68 10.41 8.97
C MET A 19 1.01 11.47 7.93
N ALA A 20 2.13 12.16 8.12
CA ALA A 20 2.58 13.19 7.18
C ALA A 20 2.89 12.58 5.81
N PHE A 21 3.55 11.43 5.79
CA PHE A 21 3.86 10.69 4.57
C PHE A 21 2.58 10.29 3.83
N ARG A 22 1.63 9.70 4.56
CA ARG A 22 0.34 9.30 4.00
C ARG A 22 -0.39 10.47 3.37
N GLN A 23 -0.49 11.60 4.09
CA GLN A 23 -1.17 12.79 3.60
C GLN A 23 -0.49 13.39 2.37
N ALA A 24 0.85 13.43 2.38
CA ALA A 24 1.61 13.96 1.25
C ALA A 24 1.40 13.10 0.01
N LEU A 25 1.43 11.79 0.16
CA LEU A 25 1.20 10.86 -0.95
C LEU A 25 -0.22 10.99 -1.50
N GLN A 26 -1.21 11.10 -0.62
CA GLN A 26 -2.60 11.30 -1.06
C GLN A 26 -2.78 12.60 -1.82
N ARG A 27 -2.07 13.68 -1.43
CA ARG A 27 -2.10 14.93 -2.17
C ARG A 27 -1.53 14.78 -3.58
N VAL A 28 -0.44 14.03 -3.73
CA VAL A 28 0.15 13.76 -5.05
C VAL A 28 -0.84 13.03 -5.95
N LEU A 29 -1.49 12.01 -5.43
CA LEU A 29 -2.48 11.25 -6.17
C LEU A 29 -3.67 12.14 -6.59
N LYS A 30 -4.17 12.94 -5.67
CA LYS A 30 -5.31 13.83 -5.93
C LYS A 30 -4.98 14.87 -7.00
N ARG A 31 -3.78 15.45 -6.96
CA ARG A 31 -3.33 16.43 -7.99
C ARG A 31 -3.30 15.82 -9.39
N ASN A 32 -3.08 14.52 -9.47
CA ASN A 32 -3.03 13.81 -10.75
C ASN A 32 -4.36 13.15 -11.11
N ASN A 33 -5.45 13.51 -10.41
CA ASN A 33 -6.79 13.00 -10.64
C ASN A 33 -6.89 11.48 -10.49
N ILE A 34 -6.13 10.93 -9.53
CA ILE A 34 -6.15 9.51 -9.23
C ILE A 34 -6.90 9.31 -7.92
N ASP A 35 -8.06 8.65 -8.03
CA ASP A 35 -8.94 8.36 -6.90
C ASP A 35 -8.57 7.02 -6.26
N ILE A 36 -7.46 7.01 -5.55
CA ILE A 36 -6.96 5.85 -4.83
C ILE A 36 -6.68 6.27 -3.39
N THR A 37 -7.19 5.52 -2.41
CA THR A 37 -6.82 5.74 -1.01
C THR A 37 -5.45 5.14 -0.75
N PHE A 38 -4.81 5.57 0.32
CA PHE A 38 -3.52 5.02 0.73
C PHE A 38 -3.60 3.51 0.97
N GLU A 39 -4.70 3.05 1.58
CA GLU A 39 -4.91 1.63 1.86
C GLU A 39 -5.06 0.81 0.57
N MET A 40 -5.81 1.33 -0.40
CA MET A 40 -5.92 0.69 -1.72
C MET A 40 -4.56 0.61 -2.40
N LEU A 41 -3.78 1.67 -2.31
CA LEU A 41 -2.44 1.71 -2.89
C LEU A 41 -1.53 0.65 -2.28
N GLN A 42 -1.62 0.43 -0.98
CA GLN A 42 -0.83 -0.61 -0.30
C GLN A 42 -1.13 -1.99 -0.88
N VAL A 43 -2.40 -2.29 -1.12
CA VAL A 43 -2.81 -3.56 -1.73
C VAL A 43 -2.31 -3.66 -3.16
N LEU A 44 -2.53 -2.62 -3.97
CA LEU A 44 -2.09 -2.62 -5.36
C LEU A 44 -0.57 -2.78 -5.45
N SER A 45 0.19 -2.09 -4.60
CA SER A 45 1.65 -2.21 -4.55
C SER A 45 2.11 -3.64 -4.26
N SER A 46 1.42 -4.32 -3.37
CA SER A 46 1.71 -5.72 -3.08
C SER A 46 1.46 -6.61 -4.29
N LEU A 47 0.40 -6.32 -5.05
CA LEU A 47 0.07 -7.09 -6.26
C LEU A 47 1.03 -6.80 -7.42
N TRP A 48 1.68 -5.64 -7.44
CA TRP A 48 2.72 -5.35 -8.44
C TRP A 48 3.91 -6.29 -8.27
N GLN A 49 4.20 -6.66 -7.04
CA GLN A 49 5.31 -7.56 -6.73
C GLN A 49 4.93 -9.03 -6.91
N GLU A 50 3.71 -9.39 -6.54
CA GLU A 50 3.27 -10.78 -6.57
C GLU A 50 1.76 -10.84 -6.79
N GLN A 51 1.34 -11.35 -7.94
CA GLN A 51 -0.07 -11.62 -8.21
C GLN A 51 -0.40 -13.08 -7.85
N GLY A 52 -1.67 -13.33 -7.61
CA GLY A 52 -2.10 -14.66 -7.18
C GLY A 52 -1.80 -14.93 -5.72
N ILE A 53 -1.57 -13.89 -4.96
CA ILE A 53 -1.37 -13.99 -3.50
C ILE A 53 -2.73 -14.13 -2.83
N SER A 54 -2.81 -14.91 -1.76
CA SER A 54 -4.06 -15.09 -1.02
C SER A 54 -4.47 -13.79 -0.31
N GLN A 55 -5.77 -13.62 -0.14
CA GLN A 55 -6.30 -12.47 0.59
C GLN A 55 -5.74 -12.41 2.02
N GLN A 56 -5.60 -13.57 2.67
CA GLN A 56 -5.02 -13.65 4.00
C GLN A 56 -3.57 -13.18 4.02
N ALA A 57 -2.77 -13.61 3.04
CA ALA A 57 -1.37 -13.18 2.94
C ALA A 57 -1.26 -11.67 2.66
N LEU A 58 -2.17 -11.13 1.84
CA LEU A 58 -2.25 -9.68 1.63
C LEU A 58 -2.54 -8.92 2.92
N ALA A 59 -3.47 -9.43 3.73
CA ALA A 59 -3.81 -8.82 5.01
C ALA A 59 -2.60 -8.79 5.94
N GLU A 60 -1.87 -9.89 6.02
CA GLU A 60 -0.66 -9.99 6.83
C GLU A 60 0.43 -9.04 6.32
N LYS A 61 0.67 -9.03 5.01
CA LYS A 61 1.71 -8.21 4.39
C LYS A 61 1.45 -6.71 4.55
N THR A 62 0.18 -6.30 4.55
CA THR A 62 -0.20 -4.90 4.69
C THR A 62 -0.62 -4.52 6.11
N ALA A 63 -0.46 -5.44 7.06
CA ALA A 63 -0.78 -5.25 8.47
C ALA A 63 -2.23 -4.79 8.71
N LYS A 64 -3.18 -5.42 7.99
CA LYS A 64 -4.59 -5.09 8.10
C LYS A 64 -5.36 -6.25 8.70
N ASP A 65 -6.40 -5.93 9.48
CA ASP A 65 -7.28 -6.94 10.01
C ASP A 65 -8.22 -7.48 8.93
N LYS A 66 -8.91 -8.57 9.25
CA LYS A 66 -9.79 -9.25 8.31
C LYS A 66 -10.94 -8.36 7.81
N ALA A 67 -11.55 -7.59 8.72
CA ALA A 67 -12.67 -6.72 8.37
C ALA A 67 -12.23 -5.60 7.41
N CYS A 68 -11.09 -4.96 7.71
CA CYS A 68 -10.51 -3.93 6.87
C CYS A 68 -10.19 -4.48 5.48
N MET A 69 -9.57 -5.66 5.41
CA MET A 69 -9.21 -6.29 4.14
C MET A 69 -10.45 -6.66 3.33
N THR A 70 -11.50 -7.17 3.98
CA THR A 70 -12.75 -7.49 3.29
C THR A 70 -13.34 -6.26 2.62
N ASN A 71 -13.37 -5.13 3.31
CA ASN A 71 -13.87 -3.88 2.76
C ASN A 71 -12.99 -3.37 1.59
N LEU A 72 -11.68 -3.46 1.73
CA LEU A 72 -10.76 -3.05 0.69
C LEU A 72 -10.91 -3.89 -0.57
N MET A 73 -11.04 -5.20 -0.41
CA MET A 73 -11.26 -6.11 -1.55
C MET A 73 -12.54 -5.77 -2.28
N ALA A 74 -13.64 -5.57 -1.54
CA ALA A 74 -14.92 -5.20 -2.13
C ALA A 74 -14.82 -3.88 -2.91
N ASN A 75 -14.15 -2.87 -2.35
CA ASN A 75 -14.00 -1.58 -3.00
C ASN A 75 -13.11 -1.66 -4.24
N LEU A 76 -12.03 -2.42 -4.19
CA LEU A 76 -11.13 -2.60 -5.34
C LEU A 76 -11.81 -3.40 -6.47
N GLU A 77 -12.61 -4.40 -6.12
CA GLU A 77 -13.42 -5.13 -7.10
C GLU A 77 -14.46 -4.22 -7.75
N LYS A 78 -15.11 -3.38 -6.94
CA LYS A 78 -16.11 -2.43 -7.42
C LYS A 78 -15.50 -1.44 -8.42
N LYS A 79 -14.26 -1.02 -8.20
CA LYS A 79 -13.54 -0.17 -9.15
C LYS A 79 -13.06 -0.94 -10.39
N GLY A 80 -13.15 -2.27 -10.35
CA GLY A 80 -12.74 -3.13 -11.47
C GLY A 80 -11.23 -3.32 -11.57
N TRP A 81 -10.49 -3.05 -10.50
CA TRP A 81 -9.02 -3.12 -10.53
C TRP A 81 -8.45 -4.47 -10.10
N ILE A 82 -9.23 -5.27 -9.38
CA ILE A 82 -8.81 -6.61 -8.96
C ILE A 82 -9.90 -7.64 -9.28
N MET A 83 -9.47 -8.88 -9.37
CA MET A 83 -10.35 -10.03 -9.45
C MET A 83 -9.88 -11.07 -8.43
N ARG A 84 -10.80 -11.84 -7.89
CA ARG A 84 -10.51 -12.89 -6.94
C ARG A 84 -10.92 -14.23 -7.53
N GLN A 85 -10.09 -15.24 -7.33
CA GLN A 85 -10.36 -16.60 -7.77
C GLN A 85 -10.21 -17.55 -6.61
N GLU A 86 -10.97 -18.64 -6.60
CA GLU A 86 -10.78 -19.69 -5.62
C GLU A 86 -9.41 -20.34 -5.81
N ASP A 87 -8.75 -20.63 -4.70
CA ASP A 87 -7.53 -21.42 -4.72
C ASP A 87 -7.90 -22.87 -5.07
N PRO A 88 -7.35 -23.46 -6.14
CA PRO A 88 -7.65 -24.85 -6.48
C PRO A 88 -7.26 -25.84 -5.38
N ASN A 89 -6.31 -25.46 -4.53
CA ASN A 89 -5.81 -26.31 -3.44
C ASN A 89 -6.53 -26.10 -2.12
N ASP A 90 -7.21 -24.95 -1.95
CA ASP A 90 -7.93 -24.64 -0.71
C ASP A 90 -9.07 -23.67 -1.02
N ARG A 91 -10.29 -24.19 -1.05
CA ARG A 91 -11.49 -23.40 -1.39
C ARG A 91 -11.77 -22.27 -0.42
N ARG A 92 -11.18 -22.29 0.77
CA ARG A 92 -11.35 -21.23 1.77
C ARG A 92 -10.48 -20.02 1.48
N ASN A 93 -9.48 -20.18 0.62
CA ASN A 93 -8.60 -19.09 0.20
C ASN A 93 -9.08 -18.48 -1.11
N ARG A 94 -8.97 -17.17 -1.19
CA ARG A 94 -9.17 -16.42 -2.42
C ARG A 94 -7.83 -15.89 -2.88
N LEU A 95 -7.49 -16.11 -4.12
CA LEU A 95 -6.28 -15.58 -4.75
C LEU A 95 -6.62 -14.29 -5.46
N VAL A 96 -5.79 -13.28 -5.29
CA VAL A 96 -6.06 -11.93 -5.77
C VAL A 96 -5.15 -11.58 -6.95
N TYR A 97 -5.73 -11.05 -8.01
CA TYR A 97 -5.05 -10.65 -9.24
C TYR A 97 -5.47 -9.26 -9.65
N LEU A 98 -4.57 -8.54 -10.35
CA LEU A 98 -4.94 -7.31 -11.03
C LEU A 98 -5.73 -7.65 -12.31
N THR A 99 -6.75 -6.84 -12.60
CA THR A 99 -7.42 -6.85 -13.90
C THR A 99 -6.61 -6.02 -14.90
N PRO A 100 -6.94 -6.06 -16.21
CA PRO A 100 -6.34 -5.11 -17.15
C PRO A 100 -6.52 -3.65 -16.73
N ALA A 101 -7.68 -3.28 -16.18
CA ALA A 101 -7.89 -1.93 -15.64
C ALA A 101 -7.01 -1.66 -14.45
N GLY A 102 -6.78 -2.66 -13.58
CA GLY A 102 -5.86 -2.56 -12.46
C GLY A 102 -4.41 -2.38 -12.89
N GLU A 103 -4.01 -3.05 -13.97
CA GLU A 103 -2.69 -2.86 -14.57
C GLU A 103 -2.54 -1.45 -15.12
N GLU A 104 -3.57 -0.94 -15.80
CA GLU A 104 -3.56 0.40 -16.38
C GLU A 104 -3.42 1.48 -15.31
N ILE A 105 -4.21 1.41 -14.24
CA ILE A 105 -4.09 2.38 -13.14
C ILE A 105 -2.73 2.26 -12.44
N SER A 106 -2.21 1.04 -12.33
CA SER A 106 -0.88 0.81 -11.77
C SER A 106 0.22 1.48 -12.59
N ASP A 107 0.13 1.40 -13.91
CA ASP A 107 1.11 2.04 -14.80
C ASP A 107 1.09 3.57 -14.67
N ARG A 108 -0.05 4.16 -14.35
CA ARG A 108 -0.17 5.59 -14.10
C ARG A 108 0.39 6.00 -12.74
N VAL A 109 0.23 5.15 -11.75
CA VAL A 109 0.56 5.45 -10.33
C VAL A 109 2.03 5.19 -10.03
N ARG A 110 2.60 4.11 -10.58
CA ARG A 110 4.00 3.73 -10.27
C ARG A 110 5.01 4.85 -10.46
N PRO A 111 5.02 5.60 -11.57
CA PRO A 111 5.99 6.69 -11.74
C PRO A 111 5.83 7.79 -10.69
N LEU A 112 4.59 8.09 -10.31
CA LEU A 112 4.32 9.12 -9.29
C LEU A 112 4.86 8.71 -7.94
N ILE A 113 4.70 7.44 -7.58
CA ILE A 113 5.21 6.91 -6.33
C ILE A 113 6.72 6.88 -6.32
N LYS A 114 7.32 6.45 -7.42
CA LYS A 114 8.77 6.42 -7.56
C LYS A 114 9.37 7.82 -7.39
N ASP A 115 8.78 8.81 -8.04
CA ASP A 115 9.21 10.20 -7.91
C ASP A 115 9.03 10.70 -6.48
N PHE A 116 7.91 10.38 -5.86
CA PHE A 116 7.64 10.78 -4.48
C PHE A 116 8.68 10.21 -3.51
N TYR A 117 9.01 8.93 -3.62
CA TYR A 117 10.03 8.31 -2.78
C TYR A 117 11.41 8.93 -3.03
N THR A 118 11.74 9.16 -4.29
CA THR A 118 13.04 9.75 -4.66
C THR A 118 13.18 11.15 -4.08
N GLN A 119 12.17 12.00 -4.24
CA GLN A 119 12.18 13.37 -3.71
C GLN A 119 12.23 13.38 -2.19
N THR A 120 11.45 12.52 -1.54
CA THR A 120 11.44 12.42 -0.08
C THR A 120 12.81 11.96 0.43
N GLY A 121 13.41 10.98 -0.22
CA GLY A 121 14.74 10.51 0.13
C GLY A 121 15.81 11.59 -0.01
N GLN A 122 15.73 12.40 -1.06
CA GLN A 122 16.66 13.53 -1.26
C GLN A 122 16.53 14.57 -0.16
N LEU A 123 15.29 14.90 0.22
CA LEU A 123 15.03 15.84 1.33
C LEU A 123 15.59 15.33 2.65
N MET A 124 15.62 14.02 2.83
CA MET A 124 16.17 13.39 4.03
C MET A 124 17.68 13.16 3.95
N GLY A 125 18.32 13.54 2.84
CA GLY A 125 19.76 13.35 2.64
C GLY A 125 20.17 11.92 2.34
N ILE A 126 19.21 11.08 1.91
CA ILE A 126 19.49 9.69 1.58
C ILE A 126 19.86 9.60 0.11
N GLU A 127 21.14 9.37 -0.18
CA GLU A 127 21.62 9.27 -1.56
C GLU A 127 21.60 7.84 -2.07
N HIS A 128 21.90 6.89 -1.18
CA HIS A 128 21.92 5.48 -1.55
C HIS A 128 21.62 4.62 -0.33
N VAL A 129 20.59 3.80 -0.46
CA VAL A 129 20.21 2.81 0.56
C VAL A 129 20.28 1.43 -0.08
N PRO A 130 21.10 0.52 0.46
CA PRO A 130 21.11 -0.85 -0.05
C PRO A 130 19.74 -1.50 0.13
N ILE A 131 19.25 -2.10 -0.93
CA ILE A 131 17.97 -2.82 -0.90
C ILE A 131 18.30 -4.31 -0.86
N ASN A 132 17.86 -4.97 0.20
CA ASN A 132 18.01 -6.40 0.33
C ASN A 132 16.80 -7.13 -0.22
#